data_f0ca476177de37926e7111d360dc3e10
#
_entry.id   f0ca476177de37926e7111d360dc3e10
#
_cell.length_a   1.000
_cell.length_b   1.000
_cell.length_c   1.000
_cell.angle_alpha   90.00
_cell.angle_beta   90.00
_cell.angle_gamma   90.00
#
_symmetry.space_group_name_H-M   'P 1'
#
loop_
_entity.id
_entity.type
_entity.pdbx_description
1 polymer ?
#
loop_
_entity_poly.entity_id
_entity_poly.type
_entity_poly.pdbx_seq_one_letter_code
_entity_poly.pdbx_strand_id
1 'polypeptide(L)'
;VLSFAGAIFSHEGRPRYRETPAPTLFMHGDKDKVVPYNKIQLFSKGLFGSKSLARRFRKAGYPYAFFTMQGQTHDVALTGMYHPDEITWFVRRYVFEHHRWQMNAELDELDRLPREAYSKPYATDANK
;
A
#
# COMPACT_ATOMS: atom_id res chain seq x y z
N VAL A 1 8.27 5.87 -0.02
CA VAL A 1 7.97 4.84 -1.05
C VAL A 1 6.46 4.67 -1.16
N LEU A 2 5.97 4.54 -2.39
CA LEU A 2 4.58 4.20 -2.68
C LEU A 2 4.56 2.79 -3.27
N SER A 3 3.84 1.87 -2.65
CA SER A 3 3.75 0.47 -3.08
C SER A 3 2.29 0.09 -3.32
N PHE A 4 1.93 -0.10 -4.58
CA PHE A 4 0.59 -0.51 -5.00
C PHE A 4 0.61 -1.97 -5.43
N ALA A 5 -0.02 -2.84 -4.64
CA ALA A 5 -0.06 -4.29 -4.86
C ALA A 5 1.33 -4.93 -5.05
N GLY A 6 2.34 -4.41 -4.35
CA GLY A 6 3.71 -4.87 -4.46
C GLY A 6 4.05 -6.02 -3.53
N ALA A 7 5.16 -6.70 -3.84
CA ALA A 7 5.73 -7.73 -2.98
C ALA A 7 7.25 -7.77 -3.11
N ILE A 8 7.90 -8.36 -2.11
CA ILE A 8 9.33 -8.62 -2.12
C ILE A 8 9.56 -10.13 -2.18
N PHE A 9 10.40 -10.55 -3.11
CA PHE A 9 10.89 -11.92 -3.15
C PHE A 9 12.15 -12.07 -2.28
N SER A 10 12.16 -13.10 -1.45
CA SER A 10 13.30 -13.41 -0.60
C SER A 10 13.69 -14.88 -0.71
N HIS A 11 14.99 -15.16 -0.73
CA HIS A 11 15.57 -16.51 -0.72
C HIS A 11 15.92 -16.99 0.70
N GLU A 12 15.98 -16.08 1.67
CA GLU A 12 16.53 -16.31 3.01
C GLU A 12 15.46 -16.19 4.10
N GLY A 13 14.24 -16.58 3.80
CA GLY A 13 13.11 -16.44 4.72
C GLY A 13 12.54 -15.02 4.68
N ARG A 14 12.17 -14.48 5.83
CA ARG A 14 11.56 -13.14 5.91
C ARG A 14 12.50 -12.05 5.40
N PRO A 15 12.01 -11.08 4.62
CA PRO A 15 12.81 -9.95 4.19
C PRO A 15 13.47 -9.24 5.37
N ARG A 16 14.73 -8.91 5.22
CA ARG A 16 15.51 -8.14 6.20
C ARG A 16 16.03 -6.89 5.54
N TYR A 17 16.01 -5.78 6.27
CA TYR A 17 16.54 -4.51 5.81
C TYR A 17 17.90 -4.28 6.46
N ARG A 18 18.92 -4.02 5.67
CA ARG A 18 20.27 -3.68 6.18
C ARG A 18 20.30 -2.30 6.81
N GLU A 19 19.51 -1.39 6.25
CA GLU A 19 19.33 -0.03 6.75
C GLU A 19 17.85 0.25 6.97
N THR A 20 17.52 1.27 7.74
CA THR A 20 16.15 1.69 7.94
C THR A 20 15.53 2.08 6.60
N PRO A 21 14.46 1.39 6.16
CA PRO A 21 13.81 1.75 4.91
C PRO A 21 13.12 3.11 5.03
N ALA A 22 12.97 3.78 3.90
CA ALA A 22 12.19 5.00 3.83
C ALA A 22 10.72 4.73 4.25
N PRO A 23 10.02 5.73 4.79
CA PRO A 23 8.59 5.62 5.06
C PRO A 23 7.84 5.11 3.84
N THR A 24 6.95 4.15 4.04
CA THR A 24 6.27 3.46 2.93
C THR A 24 4.77 3.49 3.10
N LEU A 25 4.08 3.88 2.04
CA LEU A 25 2.64 3.70 1.87
C LEU A 25 2.42 2.39 1.12
N PHE A 26 1.72 1.46 1.75
CA PHE A 26 1.27 0.21 1.13
C PHE A 26 -0.22 0.30 0.83
N MET A 27 -0.60 -0.02 -0.40
CA MET A 27 -2.00 -0.25 -0.80
C MET A 27 -2.10 -1.61 -1.48
N HIS A 28 -2.99 -2.47 -1.01
CA HIS A 28 -3.10 -3.83 -1.54
C HIS A 28 -4.52 -4.36 -1.39
N GLY A 29 -5.05 -4.98 -2.44
CA GLY A 29 -6.34 -5.65 -2.40
C GLY A 29 -6.25 -6.98 -1.64
N ASP A 30 -7.19 -7.22 -0.74
CA ASP A 30 -7.21 -8.47 0.05
C ASP A 30 -7.67 -9.68 -0.76
N LYS A 31 -8.19 -9.46 -1.97
CA LYS A 31 -8.57 -10.49 -2.96
C LYS A 31 -7.57 -10.64 -4.10
N ASP A 32 -6.37 -10.08 -3.96
CA ASP A 32 -5.32 -10.20 -4.97
C ASP A 32 -4.85 -11.65 -5.09
N LYS A 33 -5.02 -12.24 -6.28
CA LYS A 33 -4.60 -13.60 -6.61
C LYS A 33 -3.35 -13.65 -7.48
N VAL A 34 -2.85 -12.51 -7.90
CA VAL A 34 -1.67 -12.40 -8.77
C VAL A 34 -0.42 -12.18 -7.91
N VAL A 35 -0.48 -11.18 -7.03
CA VAL A 35 0.57 -10.90 -6.06
C VAL A 35 -0.03 -11.12 -4.67
N PRO A 36 0.55 -11.97 -3.82
CA PRO A 36 -0.05 -12.30 -2.54
C PRO A 36 -0.21 -11.07 -1.66
N TYR A 37 -1.41 -10.87 -1.15
CA TYR A 37 -1.69 -9.82 -0.18
C TYR A 37 -0.86 -9.98 1.10
N ASN A 38 -0.74 -11.22 1.59
CA ASN A 38 0.07 -11.55 2.76
C ASN A 38 1.43 -12.10 2.33
N LYS A 39 1.54 -13.40 2.15
CA LYS A 39 2.77 -14.06 1.69
C LYS A 39 2.49 -15.45 1.15
N ILE A 40 3.37 -15.90 0.28
CA ILE A 40 3.52 -17.30 -0.12
C ILE A 40 4.96 -17.67 0.20
N GLN A 41 5.16 -18.68 1.05
CA GLN A 41 6.49 -19.11 1.47
C GLN A 41 6.62 -20.61 1.39
N LEU A 42 7.71 -21.08 0.77
CA LEU A 42 8.10 -22.48 0.72
C LEU A 42 9.55 -22.57 1.21
N PHE A 43 9.74 -23.16 2.40
CA PHE A 43 11.02 -23.20 3.10
C PHE A 43 11.60 -21.78 3.28
N SER A 44 12.83 -21.55 2.78
CA SER A 44 13.49 -20.24 2.88
C SER A 44 13.09 -19.25 1.78
N LYS A 45 12.42 -19.72 0.72
CA LYS A 45 12.00 -18.88 -0.41
C LYS A 45 10.58 -18.39 -0.20
N GLY A 46 10.35 -17.12 -0.47
CA GLY A 46 9.02 -16.58 -0.32
C GLY A 46 8.79 -15.29 -1.09
N LEU A 47 7.52 -15.04 -1.37
CA LEU A 47 7.00 -13.80 -1.92
C LEU A 47 6.17 -13.13 -0.82
N PHE A 48 6.60 -11.96 -0.37
CA PHE A 48 6.05 -11.27 0.79
C PHE A 48 5.30 -10.03 0.32
N GLY A 49 3.98 -10.07 0.43
CA GLY A 49 3.09 -8.98 0.05
C GLY A 49 2.97 -7.90 1.12
N SER A 50 2.14 -6.91 0.84
CA SER A 50 2.04 -5.69 1.64
C SER A 50 1.70 -5.95 3.11
N LYS A 51 0.79 -6.88 3.40
CA LYS A 51 0.43 -7.23 4.80
C LYS A 51 1.63 -7.77 5.57
N SER A 52 2.41 -8.64 4.95
CA SER A 52 3.61 -9.21 5.57
C SER A 52 4.69 -8.15 5.77
N LEU A 53 4.90 -7.28 4.79
CA LEU A 53 5.88 -6.18 4.86
C LEU A 53 5.49 -5.14 5.91
N ALA A 54 4.23 -4.74 5.97
CA ALA A 54 3.73 -3.81 6.98
C ALA A 54 3.93 -4.37 8.40
N ARG A 55 3.72 -5.68 8.59
CA ARG A 55 4.00 -6.35 9.87
C ARG A 55 5.48 -6.27 10.24
N ARG A 56 6.38 -6.41 9.26
CA ARG A 56 7.82 -6.26 9.47
C ARG A 56 8.18 -4.83 9.88
N PHE A 57 7.61 -3.83 9.19
CA PHE A 57 7.78 -2.43 9.55
C PHE A 57 7.31 -2.15 10.97
N ARG A 58 6.13 -2.67 11.32
CA ARG A 58 5.57 -2.49 12.66
C ARG A 58 6.49 -3.04 13.75
N LYS A 59 6.99 -4.26 13.59
CA LYS A 59 7.88 -4.90 14.56
C LYS A 59 9.21 -4.17 14.71
N ALA A 60 9.72 -3.59 13.64
CA ALA A 60 11.00 -2.87 13.64
C ALA A 60 10.85 -1.39 14.02
N GLY A 61 9.64 -0.88 14.22
CA GLY A 61 9.41 0.53 14.53
C GLY A 61 9.57 1.46 13.34
N TYR A 62 9.51 0.96 12.10
CA TYR A 62 9.62 1.77 10.90
C TYR A 62 8.30 2.47 10.57
N PRO A 63 8.33 3.74 10.15
CA PRO A 63 7.11 4.45 9.78
C PRO A 63 6.49 3.89 8.51
N TYR A 64 5.17 3.68 8.55
CA TYR A 64 4.40 3.21 7.40
C TYR A 64 2.92 3.58 7.53
N ALA A 65 2.24 3.59 6.39
CA ALA A 65 0.80 3.55 6.31
C ALA A 65 0.40 2.37 5.43
N PHE A 66 -0.52 1.55 5.88
CA PHE A 66 -1.01 0.39 5.13
C PHE A 66 -2.53 0.48 4.96
N PHE A 67 -2.96 0.63 3.71
CA PHE A 67 -4.36 0.61 3.33
C PHE A 67 -4.70 -0.74 2.70
N THR A 68 -5.50 -1.53 3.40
CA THR A 68 -6.12 -2.74 2.85
C THR A 68 -7.33 -2.33 2.04
N MET A 69 -7.31 -2.62 0.74
CA MET A 69 -8.40 -2.34 -0.17
C MET A 69 -9.34 -3.54 -0.17
N GLN A 70 -10.39 -3.48 0.66
CA GLN A 70 -11.31 -4.60 0.86
C GLN A 70 -12.04 -4.99 -0.43
N GLY A 71 -12.09 -6.29 -0.68
CA GLY A 71 -12.74 -6.86 -1.86
C GLY A 71 -12.04 -6.58 -3.19
N GLN A 72 -10.91 -5.87 -3.19
CA GLN A 72 -10.19 -5.53 -4.41
C GLN A 72 -9.12 -6.56 -4.76
N THR A 73 -8.84 -6.66 -6.05
CA THR A 73 -7.90 -7.60 -6.64
C THR A 73 -6.57 -6.92 -6.96
N HIS A 74 -5.76 -7.52 -7.84
CA HIS A 74 -4.51 -6.93 -8.33
C HIS A 74 -4.70 -5.60 -9.08
N ASP A 75 -5.92 -5.23 -9.41
CA ASP A 75 -6.23 -3.94 -10.03
C ASP A 75 -5.73 -2.75 -9.20
N VAL A 76 -5.53 -2.93 -7.90
CA VAL A 76 -4.92 -1.91 -7.02
C VAL A 76 -3.55 -1.45 -7.53
N ALA A 77 -2.83 -2.29 -8.27
CA ALA A 77 -1.58 -1.89 -8.93
C ALA A 77 -1.76 -0.66 -9.83
N LEU A 78 -2.94 -0.52 -10.44
CA LEU A 78 -3.31 0.63 -11.26
C LEU A 78 -4.21 1.61 -10.49
N THR A 79 -5.22 1.11 -9.80
CA THR A 79 -6.24 1.94 -9.15
C THR A 79 -5.73 2.65 -7.89
N GLY A 80 -4.61 2.19 -7.30
CA GLY A 80 -3.98 2.88 -6.19
C GLY A 80 -3.65 4.34 -6.49
N MET A 81 -3.33 4.66 -7.75
CA MET A 81 -3.08 6.03 -8.19
C MET A 81 -4.33 6.92 -8.19
N TYR A 82 -5.52 6.34 -8.11
CA TYR A 82 -6.78 7.08 -8.02
C TYR A 82 -7.16 7.47 -6.58
N HIS A 83 -6.22 7.42 -5.65
CA HIS A 83 -6.36 7.87 -4.28
C HIS A 83 -5.40 9.04 -3.99
N PRO A 84 -5.54 10.19 -4.71
CA PRO A 84 -4.59 11.29 -4.58
C PRO A 84 -4.60 11.93 -3.18
N ASP A 85 -5.72 11.90 -2.47
CA ASP A 85 -5.81 12.49 -1.13
C ASP A 85 -4.99 11.68 -0.13
N GLU A 86 -5.06 10.36 -0.16
CA GLU A 86 -4.28 9.47 0.69
C GLU A 86 -2.79 9.56 0.37
N ILE A 87 -2.44 9.62 -0.92
CA ILE A 87 -1.05 9.78 -1.36
C ILE A 87 -0.49 11.13 -0.92
N THR A 88 -1.24 12.21 -1.14
CA THR A 88 -0.84 13.57 -0.75
C THR A 88 -0.70 13.67 0.77
N TRP A 89 -1.65 13.12 1.52
CA TRP A 89 -1.59 13.06 2.97
C TRP A 89 -0.33 12.34 3.45
N PHE A 90 -0.04 11.17 2.87
CA PHE A 90 1.14 10.40 3.23
C PHE A 90 2.44 11.16 2.95
N VAL A 91 2.58 11.72 1.75
CA VAL A 91 3.77 12.47 1.36
C VAL A 91 3.97 13.68 2.29
N ARG A 92 2.91 14.42 2.57
CA ARG A 92 3.00 15.56 3.48
C ARG A 92 3.43 15.13 4.88
N ARG A 93 2.73 14.17 5.47
CA ARG A 93 2.94 13.78 6.88
C ARG A 93 4.24 13.03 7.09
N TYR A 94 4.54 12.07 6.24
CA TYR A 94 5.70 11.19 6.45
C TYR A 94 6.99 11.71 5.83
N VAL A 95 6.91 12.35 4.67
CA VAL A 95 8.10 12.80 3.95
C VAL A 95 8.48 14.24 4.31
N PHE A 96 7.54 15.18 4.24
CA PHE A 96 7.84 16.58 4.53
C PHE A 96 7.84 16.92 6.01
N GLU A 97 6.87 16.41 6.78
CA GLU A 97 6.74 16.70 8.21
C GLU A 97 7.47 15.67 9.09
N HIS A 98 8.03 14.62 8.52
CA HIS A 98 8.81 13.57 9.20
C HIS A 98 8.06 12.86 10.33
N HIS A 99 6.75 12.68 10.23
CA HIS A 99 6.00 11.86 11.18
C HIS A 99 6.44 10.40 11.09
N ARG A 100 6.53 9.75 12.24
CA ARG A 100 6.96 8.35 12.36
C ARG A 100 5.79 7.44 12.75
N TRP A 101 4.62 7.71 12.21
CA TRP A 101 3.43 6.93 12.51
C TRP A 101 3.48 5.55 11.87
N GLN A 102 2.83 4.62 12.54
CA GLN A 102 2.55 3.28 12.04
C GLN A 102 1.03 3.13 11.97
N MET A 103 0.48 3.04 10.77
CA MET A 103 -0.96 3.06 10.58
C MET A 103 -1.42 1.93 9.68
N ASN A 104 -2.50 1.25 10.12
CA ASN A 104 -3.25 0.31 9.30
C ASN A 104 -4.67 0.85 9.16
N ALA A 105 -5.19 0.86 7.94
CA ALA A 105 -6.55 1.24 7.64
C ALA A 105 -7.15 0.29 6.59
N GLU A 106 -8.46 0.19 6.59
CA GLU A 106 -9.21 -0.59 5.61
C GLU A 106 -10.14 0.33 4.83
N LEU A 107 -10.11 0.22 3.51
CA LEU A 107 -11.00 0.91 2.60
C LEU A 107 -11.95 -0.13 1.98
N ASP A 108 -13.24 0.01 2.18
CA ASP A 108 -14.24 -0.90 1.66
C ASP A 108 -14.74 -0.50 0.26
N GLU A 109 -15.74 -1.21 -0.26
CA GLU A 109 -16.29 -0.90 -1.58
C GLU A 109 -16.97 0.47 -1.66
N LEU A 110 -17.48 0.97 -0.55
CA LEU A 110 -18.06 2.31 -0.49
C LEU A 110 -17.00 3.38 -0.65
N ASP A 111 -15.78 3.11 -0.22
CA ASP A 111 -14.64 4.00 -0.40
C ASP A 111 -14.15 4.03 -1.86
N ARG A 112 -14.70 3.19 -2.73
CA ARG A 112 -14.54 3.32 -4.18
C ARG A 112 -15.36 4.48 -4.77
N LEU A 113 -16.37 4.95 -4.05
CA LEU A 113 -17.11 6.15 -4.46
C LEU A 113 -16.17 7.35 -4.66
N PRO A 114 -15.15 7.58 -3.84
CA PRO A 114 -14.15 8.60 -4.12
C PRO A 114 -13.54 8.48 -5.51
N ARG A 115 -13.35 7.26 -6.03
CA ARG A 115 -12.85 7.05 -7.39
C ARG A 115 -13.76 7.67 -8.46
N GLU A 116 -15.06 7.49 -8.34
CA GLU A 116 -16.02 8.16 -9.21
C GLU A 116 -16.09 9.65 -8.92
N ALA A 117 -16.02 10.03 -7.66
CA ALA A 117 -15.99 11.42 -7.26
C ALA A 117 -14.75 12.15 -7.75
N TYR A 118 -13.60 11.48 -7.79
CA TYR A 118 -12.37 12.05 -8.35
C TYR A 118 -12.41 12.15 -9.88
N SER A 119 -12.99 11.18 -10.55
CA SER A 119 -13.11 11.23 -12.02
C SER A 119 -14.05 12.33 -12.50
N LYS A 120 -15.13 12.61 -11.78
CA LYS A 120 -16.11 13.63 -12.13
C LYS A 120 -15.54 15.06 -12.15
N PRO A 121 -14.82 15.53 -11.10
CA PRO A 121 -14.19 16.83 -11.14
C PRO A 121 -13.21 17.00 -12.29
N TYR A 122 -12.40 16.01 -12.56
CA TYR A 122 -11.46 16.06 -13.68
C TYR A 122 -12.18 16.11 -15.03
N ALA A 123 -13.23 15.33 -15.20
CA ALA A 123 -14.04 15.37 -16.41
C ALA A 123 -14.74 16.72 -16.59
N THR A 124 -15.19 17.33 -15.49
CA THR A 124 -15.85 18.63 -15.50
C THR A 124 -14.86 19.74 -15.87
N ASP A 125 -13.66 19.67 -15.33
CA ASP A 125 -12.61 20.67 -15.60
C ASP A 125 -12.06 20.55 -17.02
N ALA A 126 -12.00 19.33 -17.57
CA ALA A 126 -11.59 19.11 -18.95
C ALA A 126 -12.60 19.67 -19.97
N ASN A 127 -13.86 19.87 -19.59
CA ASN A 127 -14.92 20.43 -20.43
C ASN A 127 -15.13 21.93 -20.23
N LYS A 128 -14.37 22.54 -19.38
CA LYS A 128 -14.34 23.99 -19.17
C LYS A 128 -13.19 24.62 -19.93
#